data_2b5b93a988feaf42a31b679d24428bb7
#
_entry.id   2b5b93a988feaf42a31b679d24428bb7
#
_cell.length_a   1.000
_cell.length_b   1.000
_cell.length_c   1.000
_cell.angle_alpha   90.00
_cell.angle_beta   90.00
_cell.angle_gamma   90.00
#
_symmetry.space_group_name_H-M   'P 1'
#
loop_
_entity.id
_entity.type
_entity.pdbx_description
1 polymer ?
#
loop_
_entity_poly.entity_id
_entity_poly.type
_entity_poly.pdbx_seq_one_letter_code
_entity_poly.pdbx_strand_id
1 'polypeptide(L)'
;MIAVSSFDSPIGVLTLAHGPEGLLRLALAGETPQSVADDLLARLGRRAAEDDAALADVRDQLGRYFAGELEEFDVELDWRLTTGFRRACCEAMMRIPYGTTVTYGQLAADAGNPRAVRAAGQACATNPIAIIGPCHRVLAENGFGGYGGGLDQKRTLLALEGALLVA
;
A
#
# COMPACT_ATOMS: atom_id res chain seq x y z
N MET A 1 -9.71 12.50 -15.74
CA MET A 1 -8.39 11.95 -16.07
C MET A 1 -7.67 11.57 -14.79
N ILE A 2 -6.86 10.54 -14.83
CA ILE A 2 -6.05 10.10 -13.68
C ILE A 2 -4.67 10.75 -13.79
N ALA A 3 -4.18 11.29 -12.68
CA ALA A 3 -2.82 11.82 -12.58
C ALA A 3 -1.88 10.72 -12.09
N VAL A 4 -0.73 10.58 -12.74
CA VAL A 4 0.32 9.61 -12.38
C VAL A 4 1.62 10.36 -12.10
N SER A 5 2.34 9.92 -11.08
CA SER A 5 3.63 10.49 -10.71
C SER A 5 4.54 9.41 -10.14
N SER A 6 5.84 9.58 -10.28
CA SER A 6 6.82 8.73 -9.60
C SER A 6 7.41 9.44 -8.39
N PHE A 7 7.88 8.66 -7.43
CA PHE A 7 8.45 9.18 -6.19
C PHE A 7 9.68 8.34 -5.81
N ASP A 8 10.83 8.98 -5.71
CA ASP A 8 12.06 8.32 -5.28
C ASP A 8 12.03 8.11 -3.76
N SER A 9 12.19 6.87 -3.33
CA SER A 9 12.13 6.51 -1.91
C SER A 9 13.31 5.61 -1.52
N PRO A 10 13.56 5.41 -0.21
CA PRO A 10 14.57 4.46 0.27
C PRO A 10 14.33 3.02 -0.16
N ILE A 11 13.11 2.68 -0.58
CA ILE A 11 12.77 1.33 -1.06
C ILE A 11 12.59 1.28 -2.57
N GLY A 12 13.11 2.25 -3.29
CA GLY A 12 13.04 2.34 -4.75
C GLY A 12 12.03 3.37 -5.24
N VAL A 13 11.86 3.42 -6.56
CA VAL A 13 10.94 4.37 -7.18
C VAL A 13 9.52 3.84 -7.05
N LEU A 14 8.68 4.61 -6.40
CA LEU A 14 7.25 4.32 -6.25
C LEU A 14 6.46 5.02 -7.34
N THR A 15 5.32 4.45 -7.70
CA THR A 15 4.38 5.08 -8.65
C THR A 15 3.07 5.39 -7.94
N LEU A 16 2.59 6.60 -8.11
CA LEU A 16 1.34 7.09 -7.55
C LEU A 16 0.34 7.36 -8.65
N ALA A 17 -0.93 7.02 -8.41
CA ALA A 17 -2.01 7.36 -9.33
C ALA A 17 -3.21 7.88 -8.56
N HIS A 18 -3.69 9.05 -8.92
CA HIS A 18 -4.79 9.75 -8.25
C HIS A 18 -5.88 10.09 -9.26
N GLY A 19 -7.10 9.68 -8.93
CA GLY A 19 -8.29 10.04 -9.70
C GLY A 19 -9.11 11.12 -9.01
N PRO A 20 -10.28 11.48 -9.60
CA PRO A 20 -11.13 12.52 -9.01
C PRO A 20 -11.63 12.21 -7.60
N GLU A 21 -11.69 10.95 -7.23
CA GLU A 21 -12.28 10.50 -5.96
C GLU A 21 -11.24 10.06 -4.93
N GLY A 22 -9.96 10.13 -5.27
CA GLY A 22 -8.89 9.81 -4.34
C GLY A 22 -7.73 9.05 -4.98
N LEU A 23 -6.79 8.66 -4.14
CA LEU A 23 -5.63 7.87 -4.55
C LEU A 23 -6.09 6.45 -4.90
N LEU A 24 -5.76 6.02 -6.13
CA LEU A 24 -6.12 4.71 -6.67
C LEU A 24 -4.98 3.70 -6.50
N ARG A 25 -3.75 4.16 -6.66
CA ARG A 25 -2.58 3.30 -6.63
C ARG A 25 -1.41 3.96 -5.91
N LEU A 26 -0.74 3.16 -5.08
CA LEU A 26 0.64 3.37 -4.68
C LEU A 26 1.36 2.06 -4.99
N ALA A 27 2.13 2.07 -6.06
CA ALA A 27 2.82 0.88 -6.57
C ALA A 27 4.29 0.87 -6.14
N LEU A 28 4.76 -0.31 -5.76
CA LEU A 28 6.15 -0.51 -5.34
C LEU A 28 7.08 -0.58 -6.56
N ALA A 29 8.40 -0.64 -6.31
CA ALA A 29 9.47 -0.52 -7.33
C ALA A 29 9.46 -1.64 -8.35
N GLY A 30 8.64 -2.48 -8.57
CA GLY A 30 8.50 -3.44 -9.68
C GLY A 30 7.59 -2.95 -10.79
N GLU A 31 6.86 -1.88 -10.54
CA GLU A 31 5.95 -1.26 -11.51
C GLU A 31 6.49 0.10 -11.95
N THR A 32 6.00 0.59 -13.06
CA THR A 32 6.40 1.89 -13.63
C THR A 32 5.16 2.76 -13.84
N PRO A 33 5.32 4.09 -14.02
CA PRO A 33 4.18 4.94 -14.37
C PRO A 33 3.43 4.43 -15.60
N GLN A 34 4.14 3.90 -16.60
CA GLN A 34 3.51 3.37 -17.80
C GLN A 34 2.72 2.09 -17.50
N SER A 35 3.28 1.15 -16.72
CA SER A 35 2.58 -0.09 -16.40
C SER A 35 1.34 0.17 -15.55
N VAL A 36 1.42 1.13 -14.62
CA VAL A 36 0.26 1.54 -13.81
C VAL A 36 -0.80 2.20 -14.68
N ALA A 37 -0.40 3.10 -15.59
CA ALA A 37 -1.34 3.74 -16.51
C ALA A 37 -2.05 2.73 -17.41
N ASP A 38 -1.30 1.74 -17.93
CA ASP A 38 -1.87 0.69 -18.78
C ASP A 38 -2.87 -0.17 -18.01
N ASP A 39 -2.55 -0.53 -16.77
CA ASP A 39 -3.45 -1.32 -15.91
C ASP A 39 -4.74 -0.53 -15.62
N LEU A 40 -4.63 0.75 -15.29
CA LEU A 40 -5.79 1.58 -15.00
C LEU A 40 -6.70 1.75 -16.24
N LEU A 41 -6.08 1.89 -17.41
CA LEU A 41 -6.85 1.95 -18.66
C LEU A 41 -7.59 0.64 -18.91
N ALA A 42 -6.92 -0.50 -18.71
CA ALA A 42 -7.52 -1.81 -18.90
C ALA A 42 -8.65 -2.09 -17.91
N ARG A 43 -8.46 -1.71 -16.64
CA ARG A 43 -9.40 -2.05 -15.56
C ARG A 43 -10.54 -1.04 -15.40
N LEU A 44 -10.27 0.24 -15.62
CA LEU A 44 -11.24 1.31 -15.38
C LEU A 44 -11.69 2.02 -16.66
N GLY A 45 -11.03 1.77 -17.80
CA GLY A 45 -11.31 2.49 -19.04
C GLY A 45 -10.94 3.96 -18.96
N ARG A 46 -10.06 4.35 -18.05
CA ARG A 46 -9.67 5.75 -17.84
C ARG A 46 -8.20 5.94 -18.18
N ARG A 47 -7.91 7.00 -18.92
CA ARG A 47 -6.53 7.36 -19.25
C ARG A 47 -5.87 8.08 -18.09
N ALA A 48 -4.54 7.90 -18.01
CA ALA A 48 -3.71 8.56 -17.02
C ALA A 48 -2.63 9.38 -17.74
N ALA A 49 -2.26 10.49 -17.13
CA ALA A 49 -1.17 11.34 -17.62
C ALA A 49 -0.29 11.76 -16.44
N GLU A 50 0.98 11.99 -16.72
CA GLU A 50 1.91 12.48 -15.69
C GLU A 50 1.47 13.87 -15.22
N ASP A 51 1.33 14.03 -13.92
CA ASP A 51 0.96 15.29 -13.29
C ASP A 51 1.44 15.30 -11.84
N ASP A 52 2.67 15.73 -11.63
CA ASP A 52 3.27 15.78 -10.30
C ASP A 52 2.55 16.79 -9.39
N ALA A 53 2.02 17.86 -9.96
CA ALA A 53 1.34 18.90 -9.18
C ALA A 53 0.05 18.36 -8.55
N ALA A 54 -0.69 17.51 -9.26
CA ALA A 54 -1.90 16.90 -8.73
C ALA A 54 -1.61 15.92 -7.57
N LEU A 55 -0.39 15.42 -7.48
CA LEU A 55 0.06 14.48 -6.46
C LEU A 55 1.01 15.12 -5.43
N ALA A 56 1.15 16.45 -5.44
CA ALA A 56 2.09 17.15 -4.59
C ALA A 56 1.87 16.86 -3.09
N ASP A 57 0.63 16.82 -2.64
CA ASP A 57 0.31 16.55 -1.24
C ASP A 57 0.69 15.13 -0.83
N VAL A 58 0.36 14.14 -1.63
CA VAL A 58 0.73 12.73 -1.35
C VAL A 58 2.25 12.57 -1.35
N ARG A 59 2.91 13.19 -2.30
CA ARG A 59 4.38 13.16 -2.40
C ARG A 59 5.02 13.80 -1.17
N ASP A 60 4.50 14.91 -0.70
CA ASP A 60 4.97 15.56 0.52
C ASP A 60 4.79 14.65 1.74
N GLN A 61 3.63 14.04 1.89
CA GLN A 61 3.36 13.13 3.01
C GLN A 61 4.27 11.90 2.96
N LEU A 62 4.52 11.33 1.79
CA LEU A 62 5.47 10.23 1.64
C LEU A 62 6.88 10.64 2.04
N GLY A 63 7.33 11.81 1.62
CA GLY A 63 8.64 12.33 2.00
C GLY A 63 8.77 12.47 3.52
N ARG A 64 7.76 13.00 4.17
CA ARG A 64 7.72 13.12 5.64
C ARG A 64 7.65 11.76 6.33
N TYR A 65 6.90 10.82 5.78
CA TYR A 65 6.87 9.45 6.29
C TYR A 65 8.25 8.80 6.27
N PHE A 66 8.95 8.86 5.14
CA PHE A 66 10.29 8.28 5.03
C PHE A 66 11.34 9.04 5.85
N ALA A 67 11.10 10.30 6.18
CA ALA A 67 11.94 11.07 7.09
C ALA A 67 11.66 10.79 8.57
N GLY A 68 10.68 9.95 8.88
CA GLY A 68 10.28 9.66 10.26
C GLY A 68 9.45 10.76 10.89
N GLU A 69 8.88 11.67 10.11
CA GLU A 69 8.14 12.83 10.58
C GLU A 69 6.62 12.69 10.47
N LEU A 70 6.14 11.63 9.84
CA LEU A 70 4.71 11.36 9.65
C LEU A 70 4.40 9.92 9.99
N GLU A 71 3.44 9.69 10.87
CA GLU A 71 2.99 8.35 11.25
C GLU A 71 1.66 7.98 10.62
N GLU A 72 0.79 8.95 10.37
CA GLU A 72 -0.53 8.74 9.77
C GLU A 72 -0.66 9.59 8.52
N PHE A 73 -1.19 8.98 7.45
CA PHE A 73 -1.46 9.67 6.20
C PHE A 73 -2.86 10.28 6.23
N ASP A 74 -2.96 11.50 5.71
CA ASP A 74 -4.23 12.18 5.49
C ASP A 74 -4.45 12.32 3.98
N VAL A 75 -4.88 11.23 3.36
CA VAL A 75 -5.09 11.11 1.91
C VAL A 75 -6.44 10.43 1.66
N GLU A 76 -7.26 11.05 0.82
CA GLU A 76 -8.46 10.37 0.34
C GLU A 76 -8.08 9.17 -0.50
N LEU A 77 -8.63 8.00 -0.17
CA LEU A 77 -8.33 6.74 -0.84
C LEU A 77 -9.55 6.26 -1.63
N ASP A 78 -9.29 5.81 -2.83
CA ASP A 78 -10.31 5.22 -3.69
C ASP A 78 -10.02 3.73 -3.88
N TRP A 79 -10.74 2.89 -3.17
CA TRP A 79 -10.54 1.45 -3.13
C TRP A 79 -11.27 0.69 -4.24
N ARG A 80 -11.70 1.36 -5.32
CA ARG A 80 -12.49 0.69 -6.38
C ARG A 80 -11.76 -0.44 -7.10
N LEU A 81 -10.44 -0.52 -7.01
CA LEU A 81 -9.66 -1.59 -7.61
C LEU A 81 -9.72 -2.89 -6.80
N THR A 82 -10.31 -2.88 -5.64
CA THR A 82 -10.50 -4.07 -4.81
C THR A 82 -11.95 -4.17 -4.37
N THR A 83 -12.45 -5.40 -4.23
CA THR A 83 -13.85 -5.67 -3.89
C THR A 83 -13.96 -6.85 -2.93
N GLY A 84 -15.13 -7.01 -2.33
CA GLY A 84 -15.44 -8.16 -1.50
C GLY A 84 -14.50 -8.29 -0.29
N PHE A 85 -14.09 -9.53 -0.01
CA PHE A 85 -13.24 -9.82 1.15
C PHE A 85 -11.87 -9.16 1.05
N ARG A 86 -11.30 -9.03 -0.15
CA ARG A 86 -10.02 -8.31 -0.34
C ARG A 86 -10.12 -6.87 0.10
N ARG A 87 -11.24 -6.22 -0.23
CA ARG A 87 -11.49 -4.83 0.20
C ARG A 87 -11.67 -4.77 1.71
N ALA A 88 -12.40 -5.72 2.30
CA ALA A 88 -12.54 -5.80 3.75
C ALA A 88 -11.17 -5.95 4.45
N CYS A 89 -10.27 -6.73 3.87
CA CYS A 89 -8.89 -6.84 4.36
C CYS A 89 -8.14 -5.51 4.24
N CYS A 90 -8.25 -4.81 3.13
CA CYS A 90 -7.62 -3.50 2.97
C CYS A 90 -8.14 -2.49 3.98
N GLU A 91 -9.44 -2.47 4.23
CA GLU A 91 -10.04 -1.62 5.24
C GLU A 91 -9.57 -2.00 6.65
N ALA A 92 -9.42 -3.30 6.93
CA ALA A 92 -8.88 -3.77 8.20
C ALA A 92 -7.40 -3.39 8.38
N MET A 93 -6.60 -3.44 7.31
CA MET A 93 -5.20 -2.98 7.36
C MET A 93 -5.09 -1.53 7.81
N MET A 94 -6.01 -0.67 7.38
CA MET A 94 -6.00 0.74 7.74
C MET A 94 -6.12 0.97 9.24
N ARG A 95 -6.58 -0.04 10.00
CA ARG A 95 -6.71 0.04 11.46
C ARG A 95 -5.48 -0.45 12.20
N ILE A 96 -4.46 -0.96 11.50
CA ILE A 96 -3.22 -1.42 12.14
C ILE A 96 -2.38 -0.18 12.49
N PRO A 97 -2.14 0.07 13.79
CA PRO A 97 -1.40 1.28 14.18
C PRO A 97 0.06 1.26 13.70
N TYR A 98 0.58 2.43 13.46
CA TYR A 98 1.99 2.64 13.18
C TYR A 98 2.85 2.00 14.30
N GLY A 99 3.92 1.32 13.90
CA GLY A 99 4.81 0.68 14.86
C GLY A 99 4.32 -0.64 15.41
N THR A 100 3.21 -1.19 14.88
CA THR A 100 2.67 -2.49 15.30
C THR A 100 2.51 -3.42 14.12
N THR A 101 2.35 -4.71 14.40
CA THR A 101 2.12 -5.74 13.38
C THR A 101 1.00 -6.66 13.81
N VAL A 102 0.37 -7.29 12.81
CA VAL A 102 -0.60 -8.37 13.02
C VAL A 102 -0.23 -9.55 12.14
N THR A 103 -0.82 -10.72 12.41
CA THR A 103 -0.66 -11.89 11.54
C THR A 103 -1.71 -11.89 10.43
N TYR A 104 -1.50 -12.68 9.38
CA TYR A 104 -2.52 -12.89 8.35
C TYR A 104 -3.82 -13.45 8.95
N GLY A 105 -3.70 -14.32 9.95
CA GLY A 105 -4.88 -14.85 10.66
C GLY A 105 -5.65 -13.77 11.40
N GLN A 106 -4.95 -12.86 12.07
CA GLN A 106 -5.58 -11.72 12.73
C GLN A 106 -6.24 -10.78 11.72
N LEU A 107 -5.58 -10.51 10.60
CA LEU A 107 -6.17 -9.69 9.54
C LEU A 107 -7.45 -10.34 9.00
N ALA A 108 -7.42 -11.65 8.76
CA ALA A 108 -8.59 -12.38 8.28
C ALA A 108 -9.76 -12.26 9.27
N ALA A 109 -9.48 -12.41 10.57
CA ALA A 109 -10.50 -12.24 11.61
C ALA A 109 -11.05 -10.82 11.65
N ASP A 110 -10.17 -9.82 11.59
CA ASP A 110 -10.57 -8.41 11.60
C ASP A 110 -11.39 -8.03 10.37
N ALA A 111 -11.16 -8.72 9.26
CA ALA A 111 -11.94 -8.54 8.02
C ALA A 111 -13.25 -9.33 8.01
N GLY A 112 -13.55 -10.11 9.06
CA GLY A 112 -14.81 -10.79 9.24
C GLY A 112 -14.82 -12.29 8.97
N ASN A 113 -13.66 -12.90 8.62
CA ASN A 113 -13.58 -14.35 8.38
C ASN A 113 -12.24 -14.92 8.83
N PRO A 114 -12.13 -15.38 10.10
CA PRO A 114 -10.86 -15.86 10.65
C PRO A 114 -10.32 -17.12 9.96
N ARG A 115 -11.13 -17.82 9.17
CA ARG A 115 -10.69 -19.00 8.42
C ARG A 115 -10.05 -18.63 7.08
N ALA A 116 -10.27 -17.42 6.59
CA ALA A 116 -9.82 -17.01 5.27
C ALA A 116 -8.39 -16.44 5.28
N VAL A 117 -7.46 -17.15 5.93
CA VAL A 117 -6.07 -16.70 6.09
C VAL A 117 -5.37 -16.57 4.73
N ARG A 118 -5.58 -17.53 3.83
CA ARG A 118 -4.99 -17.48 2.49
C ARG A 118 -5.53 -16.30 1.68
N ALA A 119 -6.83 -16.03 1.77
CA ALA A 119 -7.44 -14.89 1.09
C ALA A 119 -6.92 -13.57 1.65
N ALA A 120 -6.67 -13.50 2.96
CA ALA A 120 -6.02 -12.32 3.57
C ALA A 120 -4.61 -12.12 3.03
N GLY A 121 -3.84 -13.19 2.84
CA GLY A 121 -2.53 -13.13 2.19
C GLY A 121 -2.62 -12.62 0.75
N GLN A 122 -3.63 -13.05 -0.01
CA GLN A 122 -3.87 -12.57 -1.36
C GLN A 122 -4.25 -11.08 -1.37
N ALA A 123 -5.03 -10.63 -0.39
CA ALA A 123 -5.36 -9.22 -0.25
C ALA A 123 -4.11 -8.36 -0.04
N CYS A 124 -3.17 -8.83 0.76
CA CYS A 124 -1.88 -8.17 0.93
C CYS A 124 -1.08 -8.17 -0.38
N ALA A 125 -1.00 -9.31 -1.06
CA ALA A 125 -0.24 -9.46 -2.31
C ALA A 125 -0.80 -8.60 -3.45
N THR A 126 -2.09 -8.31 -3.44
CA THR A 126 -2.77 -7.53 -4.48
C THR A 126 -3.22 -6.16 -4.02
N ASN A 127 -2.74 -5.71 -2.87
CA ASN A 127 -3.07 -4.39 -2.32
C ASN A 127 -2.71 -3.28 -3.32
N PRO A 128 -3.69 -2.52 -3.81
CA PRO A 128 -3.41 -1.48 -4.81
C PRO A 128 -2.72 -0.25 -4.23
N ILE A 129 -2.81 -0.03 -2.93
CA ILE A 129 -2.30 1.18 -2.27
C ILE A 129 -1.33 0.75 -1.16
N ALA A 130 -0.12 0.34 -1.56
CA ALA A 130 0.91 -0.08 -0.61
C ALA A 130 1.33 1.08 0.31
N ILE A 131 1.90 0.79 1.44
CA ILE A 131 2.39 1.72 2.46
C ILE A 131 1.25 2.43 3.20
N ILE A 132 0.42 3.17 2.51
CA ILE A 132 -0.75 3.84 3.10
C ILE A 132 -1.78 2.78 3.53
N GLY A 133 -2.07 1.81 2.65
CA GLY A 133 -2.69 0.54 3.06
C GLY A 133 -1.57 -0.37 3.56
N PRO A 134 -1.35 -0.48 4.89
CA PRO A 134 -0.06 -0.96 5.41
C PRO A 134 0.05 -2.49 5.42
N CYS A 135 0.05 -3.12 4.25
CA CYS A 135 0.23 -4.57 4.16
C CYS A 135 1.61 -5.04 4.65
N HIS A 136 2.59 -4.15 4.76
CA HIS A 136 3.88 -4.46 5.37
C HIS A 136 3.78 -4.74 6.87
N ARG A 137 2.69 -4.33 7.53
CA ARG A 137 2.42 -4.60 8.95
C ARG A 137 1.75 -5.94 9.18
N VAL A 138 1.53 -6.74 8.13
CA VAL A 138 0.92 -8.06 8.22
C VAL A 138 1.98 -9.12 8.01
N LEU A 139 2.14 -10.00 8.98
CA LEU A 139 3.19 -11.01 9.03
C LEU A 139 2.60 -12.42 9.04
N ALA A 140 3.38 -13.41 8.60
CA ALA A 140 3.06 -14.80 8.87
C ALA A 140 3.29 -15.11 10.36
N GLU A 141 2.63 -16.13 10.89
CA GLU A 141 2.79 -16.52 12.30
C GLU A 141 4.24 -16.84 12.66
N ASN A 142 5.00 -17.41 11.72
CA ASN A 142 6.36 -17.89 11.96
C ASN A 142 7.40 -17.18 11.10
N GLY A 143 7.13 -15.95 10.67
CA GLY A 143 8.08 -15.18 9.85
C GLY A 143 7.47 -13.93 9.28
N PHE A 144 8.15 -13.32 8.30
CA PHE A 144 7.68 -12.06 7.71
C PHE A 144 6.49 -12.25 6.75
N GLY A 145 6.30 -13.44 6.17
CA GLY A 145 5.40 -13.58 5.03
C GLY A 145 6.00 -12.94 3.78
N GLY A 146 5.16 -12.68 2.79
CA GLY A 146 5.59 -12.05 1.54
C GLY A 146 5.46 -10.54 1.55
N TYR A 147 6.04 -9.91 0.54
CA TYR A 147 5.83 -8.51 0.23
C TYR A 147 6.12 -8.25 -1.26
N GLY A 148 5.26 -7.46 -1.93
CA GLY A 148 5.38 -7.21 -3.37
C GLY A 148 6.68 -6.54 -3.79
N GLY A 149 7.24 -5.68 -2.94
CA GLY A 149 8.52 -5.04 -3.18
C GLY A 149 9.73 -5.87 -2.75
N GLY A 150 9.51 -7.05 -2.14
CA GLY A 150 10.55 -7.89 -1.58
C GLY A 150 10.67 -7.77 -0.07
N LEU A 151 11.28 -8.77 0.56
CA LEU A 151 11.41 -8.81 2.02
C LEU A 151 12.33 -7.74 2.58
N ASP A 152 13.33 -7.31 1.82
CA ASP A 152 14.21 -6.21 2.26
C ASP A 152 13.43 -4.91 2.39
N GLN A 153 12.52 -4.62 1.47
CA GLN A 153 11.67 -3.45 1.52
C GLN A 153 10.70 -3.53 2.71
N LYS A 154 10.12 -4.70 2.94
CA LYS A 154 9.24 -4.92 4.10
C LYS A 154 9.99 -4.66 5.40
N ARG A 155 11.20 -5.20 5.52
CA ARG A 155 12.06 -4.98 6.69
C ARG A 155 12.40 -3.51 6.88
N THR A 156 12.72 -2.80 5.80
CA THR A 156 13.02 -1.36 5.84
C THR A 156 11.83 -0.56 6.37
N LEU A 157 10.63 -0.84 5.89
CA LEU A 157 9.42 -0.15 6.36
C LEU A 157 9.14 -0.44 7.83
N LEU A 158 9.24 -1.69 8.25
CA LEU A 158 9.02 -2.06 9.65
C LEU A 158 10.06 -1.44 10.58
N ALA A 159 11.33 -1.42 10.16
CA ALA A 159 12.39 -0.78 10.93
C ALA A 159 12.18 0.73 11.04
N LEU A 160 11.78 1.38 9.95
CA LEU A 160 11.44 2.81 9.93
C LEU A 160 10.34 3.12 10.93
N GLU A 161 9.34 2.25 11.03
CA GLU A 161 8.20 2.44 11.93
C GLU A 161 8.51 2.01 13.37
N GLY A 162 9.70 1.47 13.64
CA GLY A 162 10.04 0.96 14.97
C GLY A 162 9.32 -0.31 15.36
N ALA A 163 8.70 -1.01 14.39
CA ALA A 163 7.98 -2.25 14.63
C ALA A 163 8.92 -3.46 14.63
N LEU A 164 10.08 -3.33 14.00
CA LEU A 164 11.08 -4.37 13.96
C LEU A 164 12.09 -4.13 15.07
N LEU A 165 11.97 -4.90 16.12
CA LEU A 165 13.00 -4.95 17.15
C LEU A 165 14.14 -5.77 16.57
N VAL A 166 15.20 -5.10 16.25
CA VAL A 166 16.33 -5.69 15.57
C VAL A 166 16.93 -6.82 16.35
N ALA A 167 17.14 -7.85 15.64
CA ALA A 167 18.20 -8.75 16.03
C ALA A 167 19.48 -8.32 15.36
#